data_195cfa013dedc517eef84c69d03c737c
#
_entry.id   195cfa013dedc517eef84c69d03c737c
#
_cell.length_a   1.000
_cell.length_b   1.000
_cell.length_c   1.000
_cell.angle_alpha   90.00
_cell.angle_beta   90.00
_cell.angle_gamma   90.00
#
_symmetry.space_group_name_H-M   'P 1'
#
loop_
_entity.id
_entity.type
_entity.pdbx_description
1 polymer ?
#
loop_
_entity_poly.entity_id
_entity_poly.type
_entity_poly.pdbx_seq_one_letter_code
_entity_poly.pdbx_strand_id
1 'polypeptide(L)'
;MEVLGYSERGVIGSLFYEMRERKTPELVAELLSLASFPYRDVAFDIQGARVLIDQSFSDFGTADVLLLLNNDGCAQAVFVEAKVRAGKRTKWTIDREFRAFRKGVRKGKVSSSNLFTQLYHKVRLVKALQAGGIRKLERGVCFPQASSKRKRRIGRNKVVRKATCQLLSYAGDVLFIVLVPED
;
A
#
# COMPACT_ATOMS: atom_id res chain seq x y z
N MET A 1 -8.11 12.56 -22.97
CA MET A 1 -7.32 13.34 -21.99
C MET A 1 -5.95 12.66 -21.87
N GLU A 2 -4.88 13.37 -22.17
CA GLU A 2 -3.53 12.83 -22.09
C GLU A 2 -2.95 13.17 -20.71
N VAL A 3 -2.51 12.15 -19.93
CA VAL A 3 -1.88 12.37 -18.64
C VAL A 3 -0.37 12.24 -18.83
N LEU A 4 0.33 13.35 -18.83
CA LEU A 4 1.79 13.39 -18.88
C LEU A 4 2.35 13.24 -17.46
N GLY A 5 2.58 12.00 -17.05
CA GLY A 5 3.21 11.68 -15.79
C GLY A 5 4.66 11.23 -16.00
N TYR A 6 5.62 11.98 -15.49
CA TYR A 6 7.04 11.61 -15.58
C TYR A 6 7.49 10.61 -14.51
N SER A 7 6.63 10.28 -13.55
CA SER A 7 6.95 9.37 -12.46
C SER A 7 5.73 8.55 -12.05
N GLU A 8 5.99 7.38 -11.45
CA GLU A 8 5.00 6.52 -10.80
C GLU A 8 4.04 7.33 -9.90
N ARG A 9 4.59 8.21 -9.05
CA ARG A 9 3.83 9.10 -8.17
C ARG A 9 2.98 10.12 -8.94
N GLY A 10 3.49 10.64 -10.05
CA GLY A 10 2.76 11.61 -10.88
C GLY A 10 1.49 11.00 -11.47
N VAL A 11 1.59 9.82 -12.06
CA VAL A 11 0.44 9.12 -12.66
C VAL A 11 -0.59 8.75 -11.59
N ILE A 12 -0.15 8.09 -10.53
CA ILE A 12 -1.03 7.67 -9.43
C ILE A 12 -1.62 8.87 -8.70
N GLY A 13 -0.79 9.89 -8.42
CA GLY A 13 -1.25 11.11 -7.77
C GLY A 13 -2.34 11.82 -8.58
N SER A 14 -2.19 11.92 -9.90
CA SER A 14 -3.19 12.57 -10.78
C SER A 14 -4.51 11.81 -10.79
N LEU A 15 -4.48 10.47 -10.92
CA LEU A 15 -5.68 9.64 -10.93
C LEU A 15 -6.48 9.77 -9.62
N PHE A 16 -5.81 9.58 -8.49
CA PHE A 16 -6.49 9.61 -7.19
C PHE A 16 -6.80 11.03 -6.70
N TYR A 17 -6.07 12.04 -7.17
CA TYR A 17 -6.43 13.44 -6.95
C TYR A 17 -7.76 13.75 -7.63
N GLU A 18 -7.95 13.35 -8.89
CA GLU A 18 -9.19 13.51 -9.63
C GLU A 18 -10.37 12.84 -8.93
N MET A 19 -10.19 11.60 -8.45
CA MET A 19 -11.22 10.90 -7.70
C MET A 19 -11.59 11.63 -6.40
N ARG A 20 -10.60 12.21 -5.71
CA ARG A 20 -10.83 12.98 -4.49
C ARG A 20 -11.61 14.25 -4.76
N GLU A 21 -11.26 14.98 -5.81
CA GLU A 21 -11.92 16.25 -6.15
C GLU A 21 -13.37 16.03 -6.60
N ARG A 22 -13.64 14.98 -7.36
CA ARG A 22 -15.00 14.64 -7.79
C ARG A 22 -15.89 14.13 -6.65
N LYS A 23 -15.30 13.69 -5.54
CA LYS A 23 -15.99 13.15 -4.35
C LYS A 23 -16.99 12.04 -4.67
N THR A 24 -16.73 11.27 -5.72
CA THR A 24 -17.61 10.20 -6.18
C THR A 24 -17.07 8.84 -5.73
N PRO A 25 -17.66 8.20 -4.71
CA PRO A 25 -17.29 6.85 -4.28
C PRO A 25 -17.36 5.83 -5.42
N GLU A 26 -18.24 6.05 -6.39
CA GLU A 26 -18.46 5.21 -7.55
C GLU A 26 -17.20 5.04 -8.40
N LEU A 27 -16.41 6.11 -8.60
CA LEU A 27 -15.15 6.02 -9.33
C LEU A 27 -14.12 5.13 -8.61
N VAL A 28 -14.15 5.13 -7.29
CA VAL A 28 -13.29 4.23 -6.48
C VAL A 28 -13.78 2.79 -6.63
N ALA A 29 -15.09 2.56 -6.58
CA ALA A 29 -15.67 1.23 -6.78
C ALA A 29 -15.36 0.69 -8.19
N GLU A 30 -15.52 1.51 -9.23
CA GLU A 30 -15.18 1.17 -10.62
C GLU A 30 -13.71 0.78 -10.76
N LEU A 31 -12.78 1.59 -10.22
CA LEU A 31 -11.36 1.25 -10.24
C LEU A 31 -11.07 -0.07 -9.52
N LEU A 32 -11.67 -0.28 -8.36
CA LEU A 32 -11.43 -1.48 -7.57
C LEU A 32 -12.03 -2.73 -8.20
N SER A 33 -13.11 -2.60 -8.97
CA SER A 33 -13.73 -3.71 -9.71
C SER A 33 -12.84 -4.26 -10.84
N LEU A 34 -11.86 -3.48 -11.30
CA LEU A 34 -10.85 -3.93 -12.27
C LEU A 34 -9.80 -4.87 -11.64
N ALA A 35 -9.71 -4.90 -10.30
CA ALA A 35 -8.75 -5.75 -9.62
C ALA A 35 -9.26 -7.18 -9.49
N SER A 36 -8.35 -8.16 -9.70
CA SER A 36 -8.64 -9.57 -9.47
C SER A 36 -8.18 -10.00 -8.08
N PHE A 37 -9.06 -10.70 -7.37
CA PHE A 37 -8.80 -11.26 -6.03
C PHE A 37 -8.95 -12.78 -6.09
N PRO A 38 -7.86 -13.54 -6.36
CA PRO A 38 -7.93 -14.98 -6.70
C PRO A 38 -8.44 -15.87 -5.56
N TYR A 39 -8.47 -15.38 -4.32
CA TYR A 39 -8.84 -16.16 -3.14
C TYR A 39 -10.09 -15.66 -2.43
N ARG A 40 -10.78 -14.67 -2.99
CA ARG A 40 -11.91 -14.03 -2.35
C ARG A 40 -12.74 -13.29 -3.39
N ASP A 41 -14.03 -13.53 -3.40
CA ASP A 41 -14.97 -12.66 -4.10
C ASP A 41 -15.12 -11.37 -3.30
N VAL A 42 -14.87 -10.25 -3.94
CA VAL A 42 -14.97 -8.92 -3.33
C VAL A 42 -15.94 -8.10 -4.16
N ALA A 43 -17.06 -7.75 -3.55
CA ALA A 43 -17.96 -6.74 -4.10
C ALA A 43 -17.63 -5.38 -3.47
N PHE A 44 -17.72 -4.33 -4.27
CA PHE A 44 -17.49 -2.97 -3.80
C PHE A 44 -18.78 -2.15 -3.91
N ASP A 45 -19.49 -2.06 -2.79
CA ASP A 45 -20.60 -1.12 -2.56
C ASP A 45 -20.11 -0.01 -1.62
N ILE A 46 -19.45 0.98 -2.21
CA ILE A 46 -18.71 2.02 -1.49
C ILE A 46 -19.62 3.21 -1.19
N GLN A 47 -20.03 3.33 0.06
CA GLN A 47 -20.84 4.43 0.58
C GLN A 47 -19.99 5.64 1.00
N GLY A 48 -18.69 5.45 1.19
CA GLY A 48 -17.76 6.52 1.52
C GLY A 48 -16.31 6.08 1.40
N ALA A 49 -15.47 6.97 0.92
CA ALA A 49 -14.06 6.72 0.73
C ALA A 49 -13.20 7.88 1.24
N ARG A 50 -12.08 7.55 1.86
CA ARG A 50 -11.00 8.49 2.13
C ARG A 50 -9.74 8.02 1.42
N VAL A 51 -9.17 8.90 0.62
CA VAL A 51 -7.96 8.65 -0.16
C VAL A 51 -6.77 9.33 0.51
N LEU A 52 -5.73 8.56 0.84
CA LEU A 52 -4.45 9.05 1.33
C LEU A 52 -3.39 8.70 0.28
N ILE A 53 -2.77 9.71 -0.30
CA ILE A 53 -1.74 9.58 -1.34
C ILE A 53 -0.38 9.80 -0.70
N ASP A 54 0.63 9.02 -1.13
CA ASP A 54 2.01 9.11 -0.60
C ASP A 54 2.07 9.04 0.94
N GLN A 55 1.23 8.19 1.53
CA GLN A 55 1.12 8.12 2.98
C GLN A 55 2.29 7.35 3.60
N SER A 56 3.14 8.05 4.31
CA SER A 56 4.24 7.43 5.05
C SER A 56 3.75 6.72 6.33
N PHE A 57 4.33 5.54 6.58
CA PHE A 57 4.22 4.80 7.84
C PHE A 57 5.60 4.58 8.49
N SER A 58 6.48 5.55 8.33
CA SER A 58 7.86 5.55 8.87
C SER A 58 8.66 4.31 8.43
N ASP A 59 9.16 3.50 9.36
CA ASP A 59 9.98 2.32 9.04
C ASP A 59 9.23 1.23 8.24
N PHE A 60 7.90 1.32 8.13
CA PHE A 60 7.08 0.41 7.32
C PHE A 60 6.92 0.90 5.86
N GLY A 61 7.58 2.01 5.52
CA GLY A 61 7.58 2.60 4.18
C GLY A 61 6.38 3.50 3.93
N THR A 62 6.30 3.96 2.68
CA THR A 62 5.21 4.80 2.18
C THR A 62 4.26 3.94 1.35
N ALA A 63 2.96 4.12 1.51
CA ALA A 63 1.97 3.59 0.59
C ALA A 63 1.77 4.59 -0.55
N ASP A 64 1.77 4.13 -1.80
CA ASP A 64 1.49 5.01 -2.94
C ASP A 64 0.06 5.55 -2.82
N VAL A 65 -0.89 4.66 -2.51
CA VAL A 65 -2.25 5.04 -2.10
C VAL A 65 -2.73 4.13 -0.97
N LEU A 66 -3.45 4.74 -0.02
CA LEU A 66 -4.26 4.01 0.95
C LEU A 66 -5.70 4.52 0.86
N LEU A 67 -6.61 3.62 0.55
CA LEU A 67 -8.05 3.86 0.58
C LEU A 67 -8.61 3.33 1.91
N LEU A 68 -9.39 4.16 2.58
CA LEU A 68 -10.17 3.79 3.76
C LEU A 68 -11.65 3.90 3.36
N LEU A 69 -12.31 2.76 3.28
CA LEU A 69 -13.62 2.61 2.65
C LEU A 69 -14.68 2.25 3.68
N ASN A 70 -15.86 2.83 3.53
CA ASN A 70 -17.09 2.25 4.06
C ASN A 70 -17.70 1.43 2.92
N ASN A 71 -17.56 0.11 2.98
CA ASN A 71 -17.98 -0.83 1.95
C ASN A 71 -19.13 -1.68 2.54
N ASP A 72 -20.34 -1.44 2.09
CA ASP A 72 -21.57 -2.10 2.63
C ASP A 72 -21.62 -2.05 4.17
N GLY A 73 -21.43 -0.86 4.74
CA GLY A 73 -21.40 -0.65 6.19
C GLY A 73 -20.15 -1.19 6.91
N CYS A 74 -19.24 -1.87 6.22
CA CYS A 74 -18.02 -2.42 6.78
C CYS A 74 -16.82 -1.51 6.54
N ALA A 75 -15.97 -1.35 7.55
CA ALA A 75 -14.71 -0.61 7.43
C ALA A 75 -13.65 -1.48 6.75
N GLN A 76 -13.21 -1.08 5.57
CA GLN A 76 -12.23 -1.79 4.76
C GLN A 76 -11.07 -0.87 4.36
N ALA A 77 -9.84 -1.36 4.43
CA ALA A 77 -8.67 -0.64 3.92
C ALA A 77 -8.11 -1.32 2.66
N VAL A 78 -7.70 -0.51 1.68
CA VAL A 78 -7.04 -1.01 0.46
C VAL A 78 -5.71 -0.29 0.29
N PHE A 79 -4.62 -1.04 0.36
CA PHE A 79 -3.31 -0.54 -0.03
C PHE A 79 -3.11 -0.74 -1.53
N VAL A 80 -2.77 0.31 -2.24
CA VAL A 80 -2.41 0.27 -3.66
C VAL A 80 -0.93 0.62 -3.76
N GLU A 81 -0.15 -0.30 -4.34
CA GLU A 81 1.26 -0.09 -4.69
C GLU A 81 1.38 -0.14 -6.20
N ALA A 82 2.08 0.82 -6.79
CA ALA A 82 2.21 0.91 -8.24
C ALA A 82 3.65 0.70 -8.68
N LYS A 83 3.80 0.17 -9.88
CA LYS A 83 5.05 0.12 -10.62
C LYS A 83 4.80 0.59 -12.04
N VAL A 84 5.38 1.72 -12.38
CA VAL A 84 5.30 2.29 -13.73
C VAL A 84 6.61 2.02 -14.45
N ARG A 85 6.52 1.74 -15.74
CA ARG A 85 7.69 1.46 -16.58
C ARG A 85 8.52 2.73 -16.74
N ALA A 86 9.63 2.83 -16.03
CA ALA A 86 10.57 3.92 -16.19
C ALA A 86 11.62 3.57 -17.27
N GLY A 87 11.45 4.14 -18.45
CA GLY A 87 12.45 4.13 -19.54
C GLY A 87 12.51 2.86 -20.40
N LYS A 88 13.09 3.03 -21.59
CA LYS A 88 13.15 2.00 -22.65
C LYS A 88 14.14 0.85 -22.40
N ARG A 89 15.05 0.95 -21.42
CA ARG A 89 16.21 0.06 -21.29
C ARG A 89 16.05 -1.16 -20.39
N THR A 90 15.08 -1.19 -19.49
CA THR A 90 14.90 -2.33 -18.60
C THR A 90 13.42 -2.72 -18.52
N LYS A 91 13.09 -3.90 -19.08
CA LYS A 91 11.75 -4.46 -18.92
C LYS A 91 11.53 -4.80 -17.44
N TRP A 92 10.59 -4.10 -16.78
CA TRP A 92 10.12 -4.46 -15.45
C TRP A 92 9.18 -5.67 -15.60
N THR A 93 9.34 -6.68 -14.76
CA THR A 93 8.41 -7.80 -14.69
C THR A 93 8.22 -8.21 -13.23
N ILE A 94 7.06 -8.72 -12.89
CA ILE A 94 6.72 -9.17 -11.53
C ILE A 94 7.66 -10.31 -11.08
N ASP A 95 8.00 -11.20 -11.99
CA ASP A 95 8.93 -12.31 -11.78
C ASP A 95 10.34 -11.83 -11.38
N ARG A 96 10.84 -10.80 -12.06
CA ARG A 96 12.16 -10.21 -11.77
C ARG A 96 12.16 -9.56 -10.38
N GLU A 97 11.08 -8.84 -10.05
CA GLU A 97 10.88 -8.25 -8.72
C GLU A 97 10.85 -9.33 -7.64
N PHE A 98 10.11 -10.42 -7.86
CA PHE A 98 10.03 -11.52 -6.90
C PHE A 98 11.36 -12.23 -6.70
N ARG A 99 12.08 -12.54 -7.79
CA ARG A 99 13.43 -13.13 -7.70
C ARG A 99 14.40 -12.23 -6.94
N ALA A 100 14.35 -10.91 -7.20
CA ALA A 100 15.18 -9.93 -6.48
C ALA A 100 14.84 -9.90 -4.99
N PHE A 101 13.55 -9.91 -4.63
CA PHE A 101 13.09 -10.01 -3.25
C PHE A 101 13.61 -11.27 -2.56
N ARG A 102 13.41 -12.47 -3.17
CA ARG A 102 13.89 -13.74 -2.61
C ARG A 102 15.40 -13.76 -2.40
N LYS A 103 16.15 -13.26 -3.38
CA LYS A 103 17.61 -13.13 -3.27
C LYS A 103 18.02 -12.18 -2.14
N GLY A 104 17.32 -11.05 -2.02
CA GLY A 104 17.54 -10.06 -0.97
C GLY A 104 17.25 -10.62 0.43
N VAL A 105 16.15 -11.34 0.59
CA VAL A 105 15.78 -12.00 1.85
C VAL A 105 16.87 -12.99 2.29
N ARG A 106 17.35 -13.85 1.38
CA ARG A 106 18.43 -14.81 1.67
C ARG A 106 19.73 -14.13 2.10
N LYS A 107 20.02 -12.94 1.57
CA LYS A 107 21.23 -12.17 1.88
C LYS A 107 21.04 -11.18 3.04
N GLY A 108 19.84 -11.09 3.62
CA GLY A 108 19.50 -10.08 4.61
C GLY A 108 19.50 -8.64 4.10
N LYS A 109 19.48 -8.44 2.77
CA LYS A 109 19.53 -7.13 2.10
C LYS A 109 18.42 -7.03 1.04
N VAL A 110 17.24 -6.57 1.44
CA VAL A 110 16.13 -6.29 0.51
C VAL A 110 16.08 -4.80 0.16
N SER A 111 15.84 -4.50 -1.11
CA SER A 111 15.63 -3.11 -1.54
C SER A 111 14.28 -2.61 -1.02
N SER A 112 14.25 -1.39 -0.48
CA SER A 112 13.02 -0.74 -0.02
C SER A 112 12.08 -0.37 -1.17
N SER A 113 12.59 -0.21 -2.38
CA SER A 113 11.81 0.08 -3.59
C SER A 113 11.24 -1.17 -4.26
N ASN A 114 11.65 -2.37 -3.84
CA ASN A 114 11.11 -3.62 -4.37
C ASN A 114 9.64 -3.80 -3.95
N LEU A 115 8.77 -4.13 -4.90
CA LEU A 115 7.34 -4.29 -4.69
C LEU A 115 7.00 -5.24 -3.54
N PHE A 116 7.59 -6.45 -3.54
CA PHE A 116 7.32 -7.45 -2.51
C PHE A 116 7.82 -7.04 -1.13
N THR A 117 8.89 -6.22 -1.07
CA THR A 117 9.34 -5.61 0.18
C THR A 117 8.33 -4.58 0.69
N GLN A 118 7.79 -3.75 -0.20
CA GLN A 118 6.79 -2.75 0.14
C GLN A 118 5.51 -3.42 0.66
N LEU A 119 4.98 -4.41 -0.06
CA LEU A 119 3.82 -5.18 0.38
C LEU A 119 4.06 -5.89 1.72
N TYR A 120 5.21 -6.56 1.88
CA TYR A 120 5.57 -7.23 3.12
C TYR A 120 5.57 -6.28 4.32
N HIS A 121 6.10 -5.07 4.15
CA HIS A 121 6.09 -4.06 5.20
C HIS A 121 4.66 -3.64 5.59
N LYS A 122 3.74 -3.46 4.62
CA LYS A 122 2.34 -3.12 4.89
C LYS A 122 1.60 -4.26 5.59
N VAL A 123 1.82 -5.51 5.15
CA VAL A 123 1.27 -6.69 5.85
C VAL A 123 1.74 -6.74 7.30
N ARG A 124 3.01 -6.47 7.57
CA ARG A 124 3.56 -6.44 8.94
C ARG A 124 3.00 -5.29 9.77
N LEU A 125 2.79 -4.13 9.17
CA LEU A 125 2.12 -2.98 9.78
C LEU A 125 0.70 -3.36 10.24
N VAL A 126 -0.11 -3.90 9.33
CA VAL A 126 -1.50 -4.31 9.59
C VAL A 126 -1.56 -5.38 10.69
N LYS A 127 -0.77 -6.45 10.57
CA LYS A 127 -0.71 -7.50 11.60
C LYS A 127 -0.30 -6.98 12.97
N ALA A 128 0.58 -6.00 13.03
CA ALA A 128 0.97 -5.39 14.29
C ALA A 128 -0.14 -4.51 14.89
N LEU A 129 -0.91 -3.79 14.03
CA LEU A 129 -2.10 -3.05 14.45
C LEU A 129 -3.16 -3.98 15.02
N GLN A 130 -3.48 -5.06 14.32
CA GLN A 130 -4.45 -6.06 14.78
C GLN A 130 -4.05 -6.70 16.11
N ALA A 131 -2.76 -6.99 16.30
CA ALA A 131 -2.25 -7.71 17.47
C ALA A 131 -2.02 -6.86 18.72
N GLY A 132 -1.99 -5.54 18.62
CA GLY A 132 -1.68 -4.68 19.79
C GLY A 132 -1.73 -3.20 19.52
N GLY A 133 -2.41 -2.81 18.44
CA GLY A 133 -2.69 -1.43 18.09
C GLY A 133 -1.43 -0.59 17.91
N ILE A 134 -1.59 0.70 18.07
CA ILE A 134 -0.53 1.69 17.89
C ILE A 134 0.63 1.49 18.87
N ARG A 135 0.34 1.12 20.11
CA ARG A 135 1.38 0.88 21.12
C ARG A 135 2.38 -0.19 20.69
N LYS A 136 1.94 -1.23 19.97
CA LYS A 136 2.82 -2.26 19.42
C LYS A 136 3.78 -1.70 18.38
N LEU A 137 3.28 -0.84 17.51
CA LEU A 137 4.09 -0.19 16.47
C LEU A 137 5.09 0.82 17.07
N GLU A 138 4.72 1.51 18.14
CA GLU A 138 5.62 2.43 18.86
C GLU A 138 6.75 1.68 19.58
N ARG A 139 6.46 0.53 20.19
CA ARG A 139 7.47 -0.35 20.81
C ARG A 139 8.38 -1.01 19.78
N GLY A 140 7.88 -1.16 18.55
CA GLY A 140 8.57 -1.71 17.41
C GLY A 140 8.33 -3.19 17.18
N VAL A 141 8.34 -3.54 15.90
CA VAL A 141 8.09 -4.87 15.36
C VAL A 141 9.38 -5.46 14.81
N CYS A 142 9.73 -6.67 15.23
CA CYS A 142 10.85 -7.40 14.67
C CYS A 142 10.49 -7.97 13.29
N PHE A 143 11.45 -7.92 12.38
CA PHE A 143 11.35 -8.51 11.05
C PHE A 143 12.31 -9.70 10.99
N PRO A 144 11.81 -10.94 10.91
CA PRO A 144 12.65 -12.14 10.97
C PRO A 144 13.71 -12.21 9.86
N GLN A 145 13.40 -11.59 8.72
CA GLN A 145 14.28 -11.60 7.55
C GLN A 145 15.31 -10.46 7.53
N ALA A 146 15.30 -9.57 8.51
CA ALA A 146 16.31 -8.52 8.58
C ALA A 146 17.57 -9.07 9.25
N SER A 147 18.73 -8.88 8.61
CA SER A 147 20.04 -9.22 9.18
C SER A 147 20.35 -8.45 10.48
N SER A 148 19.63 -7.34 10.71
CA SER A 148 19.72 -6.56 11.92
C SER A 148 18.55 -6.88 12.85
N LYS A 149 18.82 -7.06 14.15
CA LYS A 149 17.81 -7.15 15.22
C LYS A 149 17.05 -5.84 15.42
N ARG A 150 17.19 -4.88 14.51
CA ARG A 150 16.53 -3.56 14.58
C ARG A 150 15.03 -3.72 14.44
N LYS A 151 14.31 -3.26 15.44
CA LYS A 151 12.85 -3.16 15.40
C LYS A 151 12.42 -2.00 14.52
N ARG A 152 11.43 -2.23 13.65
CA ARG A 152 10.77 -1.18 12.88
C ARG A 152 9.65 -0.54 13.68
N ARG A 153 9.54 0.79 13.58
CA ARG A 153 8.60 1.59 14.38
C ARG A 153 7.87 2.60 13.52
N ILE A 154 6.71 3.03 13.97
CA ILE A 154 6.14 4.30 13.51
C ILE A 154 6.88 5.46 14.21
N GLY A 155 7.16 6.52 13.45
CA GLY A 155 7.81 7.70 13.98
C GLY A 155 6.87 8.56 14.85
N ARG A 156 7.45 9.62 15.43
CA ARG A 156 6.71 10.58 16.25
C ARG A 156 5.96 11.64 15.43
N ASN A 157 6.11 11.64 14.10
CA ASN A 157 5.45 12.57 13.19
C ASN A 157 3.92 12.51 13.36
N LYS A 158 3.29 13.65 13.59
CA LYS A 158 1.85 13.76 13.85
C LYS A 158 1.01 13.23 12.67
N VAL A 159 1.45 13.47 11.42
CA VAL A 159 0.74 13.01 10.21
C VAL A 159 0.76 11.48 10.13
N VAL A 160 1.93 10.87 10.36
CA VAL A 160 2.08 9.40 10.39
C VAL A 160 1.20 8.79 11.48
N ARG A 161 1.22 9.36 12.67
CA ARG A 161 0.41 8.88 13.80
C ARG A 161 -1.08 8.98 13.51
N LYS A 162 -1.54 10.12 12.96
CA LYS A 162 -2.94 10.33 12.57
C LYS A 162 -3.39 9.29 11.53
N ALA A 163 -2.60 9.10 10.47
CA ALA A 163 -2.90 8.09 9.45
C ALA A 163 -2.92 6.66 10.02
N THR A 164 -1.99 6.34 10.93
CA THR A 164 -1.95 5.03 11.59
C THR A 164 -3.15 4.83 12.52
N CYS A 165 -3.59 5.87 13.24
CA CYS A 165 -4.82 5.83 14.04
C CYS A 165 -6.05 5.60 13.17
N GLN A 166 -6.13 6.27 12.04
CA GLN A 166 -7.22 6.07 11.08
C GLN A 166 -7.22 4.64 10.53
N LEU A 167 -6.06 4.14 10.09
CA LEU A 167 -5.92 2.78 9.59
C LEU A 167 -6.35 1.71 10.62
N LEU A 168 -6.14 1.96 11.91
CA LEU A 168 -6.52 1.01 12.97
C LEU A 168 -8.01 0.65 12.92
N SER A 169 -8.88 1.63 12.65
CA SER A 169 -10.34 1.41 12.55
C SER A 169 -10.73 0.56 11.33
N TYR A 170 -9.84 0.41 10.35
CA TYR A 170 -10.04 -0.34 9.11
C TYR A 170 -9.18 -1.61 9.03
N ALA A 171 -8.37 -1.87 10.04
CA ALA A 171 -7.40 -2.97 10.03
C ALA A 171 -8.04 -4.37 10.10
N GLY A 172 -9.34 -4.48 10.37
CA GLY A 172 -10.08 -5.74 10.39
C GLY A 172 -10.19 -6.40 9.02
N ASP A 173 -10.38 -5.61 7.98
CA ASP A 173 -10.46 -6.06 6.59
C ASP A 173 -9.52 -5.23 5.70
N VAL A 174 -8.46 -5.87 5.20
CA VAL A 174 -7.41 -5.18 4.43
C VAL A 174 -7.09 -5.92 3.15
N LEU A 175 -7.18 -5.20 2.04
CA LEU A 175 -6.81 -5.65 0.70
C LEU A 175 -5.49 -5.00 0.25
N PHE A 176 -4.81 -5.68 -0.65
CA PHE A 176 -3.58 -5.20 -1.29
C PHE A 176 -3.73 -5.33 -2.80
N ILE A 177 -3.61 -4.21 -3.49
CA ILE A 177 -3.68 -4.12 -4.96
C ILE A 177 -2.34 -3.66 -5.49
N VAL A 178 -1.94 -4.22 -6.60
CA VAL A 178 -0.75 -3.81 -7.32
C VAL A 178 -1.14 -3.36 -8.73
N LEU A 179 -0.76 -2.14 -9.05
CA LEU A 179 -0.85 -1.61 -10.41
C LEU A 179 0.49 -1.83 -11.10
N VAL A 180 0.50 -2.65 -12.12
CA VAL A 180 1.71 -2.98 -12.87
C VAL A 180 1.51 -2.67 -14.35
N PRO A 181 2.60 -2.35 -15.10
CA PRO A 181 2.51 -2.21 -16.54
C PRO A 181 2.03 -3.52 -17.17
N GLU A 182 1.20 -3.41 -18.18
CA GLU A 182 0.88 -4.51 -19.07
C GLU A 182 2.13 -4.92 -19.87
N ASP A 183 2.38 -6.23 -20.04
CA ASP A 183 3.56 -6.77 -20.72
C ASP A 183 3.48 -6.67 -22.24
#